data_67f2ee1f21091343904cc1b9827e0092
#
_entry.id   67f2ee1f21091343904cc1b9827e0092
#
_cell.length_a   1.000
_cell.length_b   1.000
_cell.length_c   1.000
_cell.angle_alpha   90.00
_cell.angle_beta   90.00
_cell.angle_gamma   90.00
#
_symmetry.space_group_name_H-M   'P 1'
#
loop_
_entity.id
_entity.type
_entity.pdbx_description
1 polymer ?
#
loop_
_entity_poly.entity_id
_entity_poly.type
_entity_poly.pdbx_seq_one_letter_code
_entity_poly.pdbx_strand_id
1 'polypeptide(L)'
;MLQLSDSLDALASSLNGDQRTGVEIVQRALTAPIHQIATNAGQNGDVVIAGMRSSGQGFNALSGAYEDLMAAGIVDAAKVVRLAVQDSISIASLLITTEVVIADKPEPPAPAPAGDGDPMGGMGGMGMPGMGGMGMPGMM
;
A
#
# COMPACT_ATOMS: atom_id res chain seq x y z
N MET A 1 -4.07 17.26 3.40
CA MET A 1 -3.61 16.62 4.65
C MET A 1 -2.33 17.26 5.18
N LEU A 2 -1.27 17.45 4.40
CA LEU A 2 -0.02 18.09 4.87
C LEU A 2 -0.25 19.48 5.49
N GLN A 3 -1.00 20.35 4.85
CA GLN A 3 -1.35 21.68 5.39
C GLN A 3 -2.12 21.60 6.72
N LEU A 4 -2.94 20.53 6.91
CA LEU A 4 -3.60 20.30 8.19
C LEU A 4 -2.61 19.90 9.28
N SER A 5 -1.59 19.09 8.95
CA SER A 5 -0.56 18.75 9.93
C SER A 5 0.16 20.00 10.44
N ASP A 6 0.48 20.92 9.56
CA ASP A 6 1.16 22.17 9.92
C ASP A 6 0.26 23.10 10.77
N SER A 7 -1.07 23.08 10.53
CA SER A 7 -2.03 23.86 11.34
C SER A 7 -2.16 23.34 12.79
N LEU A 8 -1.80 22.12 13.06
CA LEU A 8 -1.83 21.54 14.41
C LEU A 8 -0.69 21.99 15.30
N ASP A 9 0.35 22.65 14.78
CA ASP A 9 1.48 23.15 15.57
C ASP A 9 1.04 24.13 16.68
N ALA A 10 0.12 25.02 16.35
CA ALA A 10 -0.44 25.98 17.32
C ALA A 10 -1.22 25.25 18.43
N LEU A 11 -1.99 24.23 18.07
CA LEU A 11 -2.74 23.42 19.03
C LEU A 11 -1.78 22.61 19.91
N ALA A 12 -0.78 21.94 19.34
CA ALA A 12 0.21 21.18 20.08
C ALA A 12 0.96 22.06 21.09
N SER A 13 1.27 23.31 20.72
CA SER A 13 1.96 24.27 21.59
C SER A 13 1.09 24.76 22.76
N SER A 14 -0.23 24.72 22.63
CA SER A 14 -1.18 25.11 23.69
C SER A 14 -1.48 24.00 24.71
N LEU A 15 -1.08 22.76 24.40
CA LEU A 15 -1.35 21.58 25.19
C LEU A 15 -0.10 21.06 25.92
N ASN A 16 -0.31 20.29 26.99
CA ASN A 16 0.78 19.69 27.76
C ASN A 16 0.52 18.19 28.00
N GLY A 17 1.61 17.44 28.31
CA GLY A 17 1.56 16.03 28.65
C GLY A 17 0.94 15.18 27.53
N ASP A 18 0.10 14.23 27.90
CA ASP A 18 -0.47 13.22 26.99
C ASP A 18 -1.33 13.82 25.88
N GLN A 19 -2.00 14.93 26.14
CA GLN A 19 -2.81 15.62 25.14
C GLN A 19 -1.94 16.16 24.00
N ARG A 20 -0.80 16.76 24.33
CA ARG A 20 0.18 17.20 23.34
C ARG A 20 0.71 16.02 22.53
N THR A 21 1.10 14.94 23.20
CA THR A 21 1.58 13.72 22.54
C THR A 21 0.52 13.15 21.57
N GLY A 22 -0.74 13.16 21.95
CA GLY A 22 -1.84 12.75 21.06
C GLY A 22 -1.94 13.60 19.79
N VAL A 23 -1.81 14.91 19.89
CA VAL A 23 -1.79 15.82 18.73
C VAL A 23 -0.58 15.57 17.85
N GLU A 24 0.61 15.38 18.43
CA GLU A 24 1.84 15.09 17.69
C GLU A 24 1.77 13.76 16.92
N ILE A 25 1.10 12.74 17.48
CA ILE A 25 0.83 11.47 16.79
C ILE A 25 -0.05 11.69 15.56
N VAL A 26 -1.17 12.40 15.70
CA VAL A 26 -2.06 12.72 14.58
C VAL A 26 -1.35 13.55 13.52
N GLN A 27 -0.57 14.54 13.92
CA GLN A 27 0.21 15.39 13.05
C GLN A 27 1.18 14.58 12.18
N ARG A 28 1.88 13.63 12.77
CA ARG A 28 2.76 12.70 12.06
C ARG A 28 1.97 11.80 11.12
N ALA A 29 0.84 11.27 11.56
CA ALA A 29 -0.02 10.40 10.73
C ALA A 29 -0.54 11.10 9.48
N LEU A 30 -0.84 12.41 9.55
CA LEU A 30 -1.31 13.20 8.41
C LEU A 30 -0.26 13.38 7.29
N THR A 31 1.02 13.16 7.57
CA THR A 31 2.07 13.18 6.54
C THR A 31 2.22 11.85 5.81
N ALA A 32 1.74 10.75 6.38
CA ALA A 32 1.92 9.41 5.82
C ALA A 32 1.36 9.25 4.39
N PRO A 33 0.19 9.79 4.02
CA PRO A 33 -0.35 9.63 2.66
C PRO A 33 0.57 10.22 1.59
N ILE A 34 1.09 11.44 1.79
CA ILE A 34 2.00 12.06 0.80
C ILE A 34 3.35 11.34 0.77
N HIS A 35 3.85 10.89 1.92
CA HIS A 35 5.05 10.08 1.98
C HIS A 35 4.89 8.80 1.14
N GLN A 36 3.75 8.11 1.26
CA GLN A 36 3.47 6.90 0.49
C GLN A 36 3.32 7.18 -1.02
N ILE A 37 2.66 8.27 -1.40
CA ILE A 37 2.53 8.70 -2.80
C ILE A 37 3.92 8.95 -3.40
N ALA A 38 4.79 9.66 -2.69
CA ALA A 38 6.15 9.94 -3.12
C ALA A 38 6.97 8.66 -3.27
N THR A 39 6.88 7.74 -2.31
CA THR A 39 7.55 6.44 -2.34
C THR A 39 7.08 5.60 -3.53
N ASN A 40 5.79 5.56 -3.81
CA ASN A 40 5.22 4.85 -4.96
C ASN A 40 5.69 5.47 -6.30
N ALA A 41 5.99 6.76 -6.32
CA ALA A 41 6.58 7.45 -7.46
C ALA A 41 8.12 7.31 -7.55
N GLY A 42 8.74 6.50 -6.68
CA GLY A 42 10.18 6.29 -6.65
C GLY A 42 10.98 7.45 -6.03
N GLN A 43 10.30 8.35 -5.31
CA GLN A 43 10.90 9.51 -4.66
C GLN A 43 11.02 9.30 -3.14
N ASN A 44 11.97 9.99 -2.51
CA ASN A 44 12.05 9.98 -1.04
C ASN A 44 10.93 10.85 -0.45
N GLY A 45 10.06 10.25 0.36
CA GLY A 45 8.90 10.93 0.93
C GLY A 45 9.24 12.15 1.79
N ASP A 46 10.32 12.07 2.58
CA ASP A 46 10.74 13.18 3.45
C ASP A 46 11.25 14.37 2.63
N VAL A 47 11.99 14.10 1.54
CA VAL A 47 12.47 15.13 0.63
C VAL A 47 11.29 15.82 -0.07
N VAL A 48 10.31 15.05 -0.51
CA VAL A 48 9.10 15.58 -1.15
C VAL A 48 8.31 16.46 -0.17
N ILE A 49 8.11 16.01 1.07
CA ILE A 49 7.42 16.79 2.11
C ILE A 49 8.16 18.11 2.39
N ALA A 50 9.48 18.07 2.53
CA ALA A 50 10.29 19.27 2.72
C ALA A 50 10.18 20.23 1.53
N GLY A 51 10.20 19.70 0.30
CA GLY A 51 10.02 20.47 -0.93
C GLY A 51 8.65 21.13 -1.02
N MET A 52 7.57 20.42 -0.66
CA MET A 52 6.22 20.99 -0.62
C MET A 52 6.08 22.13 0.41
N ARG A 53 6.70 21.96 1.59
CA ARG A 53 6.69 23.00 2.63
C ARG A 53 7.47 24.24 2.22
N SER A 54 8.59 24.08 1.54
CA SER A 54 9.43 25.19 1.10
C SER A 54 8.87 25.95 -0.10
N SER A 55 8.22 25.25 -1.04
CA SER A 55 7.64 25.85 -2.23
C SER A 55 6.21 26.36 -2.03
N GLY A 56 5.49 25.82 -1.04
CA GLY A 56 4.05 26.05 -0.87
C GLY A 56 3.19 25.38 -1.94
N GLN A 57 3.79 24.55 -2.81
CA GLN A 57 3.14 23.87 -3.92
C GLN A 57 2.89 22.40 -3.59
N GLY A 58 2.00 21.74 -4.35
CA GLY A 58 1.77 20.31 -4.28
C GLY A 58 2.78 19.53 -5.11
N PHE A 59 2.97 18.26 -4.79
CA PHE A 59 3.81 17.34 -5.56
C PHE A 59 2.95 16.55 -6.54
N ASN A 60 3.23 16.67 -7.84
CA ASN A 60 2.63 15.84 -8.87
C ASN A 60 3.48 14.57 -9.08
N ALA A 61 2.97 13.44 -8.62
CA ALA A 61 3.67 12.16 -8.69
C ALA A 61 3.88 11.63 -10.12
N LEU A 62 3.07 12.10 -11.08
CA LEU A 62 3.19 11.70 -12.48
C LEU A 62 4.38 12.41 -13.18
N SER A 63 4.53 13.71 -12.93
CA SER A 63 5.58 14.52 -13.55
C SER A 63 6.84 14.65 -12.70
N GLY A 64 6.75 14.35 -11.39
CA GLY A 64 7.81 14.58 -10.41
C GLY A 64 8.02 16.07 -10.06
N ALA A 65 7.12 16.94 -10.48
CA ALA A 65 7.25 18.38 -10.29
C ALA A 65 6.41 18.91 -9.11
N TYR A 66 6.83 20.05 -8.58
CA TYR A 66 6.04 20.82 -7.62
C TYR A 66 5.23 21.88 -8.40
N GLU A 67 3.90 21.84 -8.23
CA GLU A 67 2.98 22.73 -8.97
C GLU A 67 1.69 22.96 -8.19
N ASP A 68 0.86 23.88 -8.68
CA ASP A 68 -0.49 24.08 -8.16
C ASP A 68 -1.39 22.92 -8.62
N LEU A 69 -1.65 21.98 -7.73
CA LEU A 69 -2.47 20.81 -8.03
C LEU A 69 -3.92 21.17 -8.37
N MET A 70 -4.46 22.26 -7.82
CA MET A 70 -5.81 22.73 -8.16
C MET A 70 -5.87 23.21 -9.60
N ALA A 71 -4.89 24.00 -10.03
CA ALA A 71 -4.77 24.46 -11.41
C ALA A 71 -4.50 23.31 -12.39
N ALA A 72 -3.76 22.29 -11.95
CA ALA A 72 -3.48 21.07 -12.72
C ALA A 72 -4.67 20.09 -12.76
N GLY A 73 -5.77 20.36 -12.04
CA GLY A 73 -6.94 19.50 -11.98
C GLY A 73 -6.75 18.24 -11.12
N ILE A 74 -5.70 18.20 -10.31
CA ILE A 74 -5.40 17.09 -9.40
C ILE A 74 -6.06 17.38 -8.06
N VAL A 75 -7.27 16.87 -7.88
CA VAL A 75 -8.11 17.18 -6.72
C VAL A 75 -8.73 15.93 -6.12
N ASP A 76 -8.90 15.93 -4.79
CA ASP A 76 -9.63 14.91 -4.05
C ASP A 76 -10.95 15.46 -3.52
N ALA A 77 -11.94 14.58 -3.38
CA ALA A 77 -13.21 14.92 -2.75
C ALA A 77 -12.99 15.16 -1.25
N ALA A 78 -13.15 16.41 -0.80
CA ALA A 78 -12.90 16.80 0.59
C ALA A 78 -13.69 15.96 1.62
N LYS A 79 -14.93 15.53 1.29
CA LYS A 79 -15.75 14.67 2.14
C LYS A 79 -15.10 13.30 2.36
N VAL A 80 -14.54 12.70 1.30
CA VAL A 80 -13.87 11.38 1.37
C VAL A 80 -12.63 11.47 2.27
N VAL A 81 -11.79 12.46 2.03
CA VAL A 81 -10.57 12.70 2.82
C VAL A 81 -10.90 12.93 4.30
N ARG A 82 -11.92 13.76 4.58
CA ARG A 82 -12.38 14.02 5.95
C ARG A 82 -12.87 12.75 6.65
N LEU A 83 -13.71 11.96 6.00
CA LEU A 83 -14.23 10.72 6.57
C LEU A 83 -13.11 9.71 6.81
N ALA A 84 -12.18 9.56 5.87
CA ALA A 84 -11.04 8.66 6.02
C ALA A 84 -10.21 9.00 7.28
N VAL A 85 -9.94 10.29 7.54
CA VAL A 85 -9.23 10.72 8.75
C VAL A 85 -10.06 10.45 10.01
N GLN A 86 -11.35 10.79 10.00
CA GLN A 86 -12.25 10.63 11.14
C GLN A 86 -12.38 9.15 11.54
N ASP A 87 -12.62 8.27 10.58
CA ASP A 87 -12.81 6.84 10.82
C ASP A 87 -11.49 6.18 11.26
N SER A 88 -10.35 6.59 10.67
CA SER A 88 -9.02 6.11 11.08
C SER A 88 -8.71 6.47 12.53
N ILE A 89 -9.01 7.70 12.96
CA ILE A 89 -8.80 8.13 14.36
C ILE A 89 -9.73 7.36 15.29
N SER A 90 -10.98 7.11 14.90
CA SER A 90 -11.94 6.34 15.68
C SER A 90 -11.46 4.91 15.94
N ILE A 91 -10.99 4.24 14.88
CA ILE A 91 -10.46 2.87 14.98
C ILE A 91 -9.17 2.84 15.80
N ALA A 92 -8.25 3.80 15.57
CA ALA A 92 -7.00 3.89 16.33
C ALA A 92 -7.26 4.10 17.82
N SER A 93 -8.25 4.95 18.19
CA SER A 93 -8.64 5.18 19.57
C SER A 93 -9.19 3.90 20.23
N LEU A 94 -9.98 3.11 19.48
CA LEU A 94 -10.48 1.83 19.95
C LEU A 94 -9.32 0.84 20.20
N LEU A 95 -8.37 0.75 19.29
CA LEU A 95 -7.20 -0.14 19.43
C LEU A 95 -6.32 0.24 20.63
N ILE A 96 -6.07 1.54 20.84
CA ILE A 96 -5.25 2.03 21.96
C ILE A 96 -5.88 1.70 23.31
N THR A 97 -7.21 1.69 23.39
CA THR A 97 -7.94 1.38 24.63
C THR A 97 -8.21 -0.12 24.84
N THR A 98 -7.85 -0.97 23.87
CA THR A 98 -8.06 -2.41 23.92
C THR A 98 -6.89 -3.09 24.66
N GLU A 99 -7.19 -3.86 25.70
CA GLU A 99 -6.17 -4.60 26.46
C GLU A 99 -5.87 -5.99 25.85
N VAL A 100 -6.86 -6.62 25.21
CA VAL A 100 -6.76 -7.97 24.67
C VAL A 100 -7.52 -8.08 23.35
N VAL A 101 -6.93 -8.76 22.39
CA VAL A 101 -7.58 -9.18 21.14
C VAL A 101 -7.59 -10.70 21.07
N ILE A 102 -8.78 -11.27 20.87
CA ILE A 102 -8.96 -12.70 20.66
C ILE A 102 -9.29 -12.92 19.18
N ALA A 103 -8.49 -13.71 18.51
CA ALA A 103 -8.69 -14.06 17.11
C ALA A 103 -8.48 -15.56 16.90
N ASP A 104 -9.14 -16.10 15.89
CA ASP A 104 -8.95 -17.49 15.49
C ASP A 104 -7.51 -17.70 14.99
N LYS A 105 -6.92 -18.83 15.39
CA LYS A 105 -5.60 -19.23 14.87
C LYS A 105 -5.75 -19.54 13.37
N PRO A 106 -4.89 -19.00 12.48
CA PRO A 106 -4.91 -19.36 11.08
C PRO A 106 -4.81 -20.87 10.90
N GLU A 107 -5.78 -21.48 10.24
CA GLU A 107 -5.69 -22.90 9.88
C GLU A 107 -4.60 -23.09 8.82
N PRO A 108 -3.80 -24.18 8.94
CA PRO A 108 -2.90 -24.54 7.85
C PRO A 108 -3.71 -24.77 6.57
N PRO A 109 -3.17 -24.43 5.39
CA PRO A 109 -3.86 -24.68 4.14
C PRO A 109 -4.25 -26.15 4.06
N ALA A 110 -5.53 -26.42 3.75
CA ALA A 110 -6.02 -27.77 3.57
C ALA A 110 -5.12 -28.52 2.57
N PRO A 111 -4.71 -29.76 2.84
CA PRO A 111 -3.97 -30.54 1.87
C PRO A 111 -4.75 -30.56 0.57
N ALA A 112 -4.05 -30.30 -0.54
CA ALA A 112 -4.64 -30.37 -1.87
C ALA A 112 -5.39 -31.71 -1.99
N PRO A 113 -6.62 -31.75 -2.54
CA PRO A 113 -7.32 -33.01 -2.73
C PRO A 113 -6.41 -33.94 -3.49
N ALA A 114 -6.12 -35.10 -2.89
CA ALA A 114 -5.40 -36.14 -3.57
C ALA A 114 -6.17 -36.42 -4.87
N GLY A 115 -5.54 -36.12 -5.99
CA GLY A 115 -6.17 -36.38 -7.30
C GLY A 115 -6.65 -37.81 -7.28
N ASP A 116 -7.94 -38.02 -7.50
CA ASP A 116 -8.51 -39.29 -7.81
C ASP A 116 -7.72 -39.88 -8.99
N GLY A 117 -6.75 -40.71 -8.66
CA GLY A 117 -6.07 -41.55 -9.65
C GLY A 117 -7.13 -42.45 -10.22
N ASP A 118 -7.51 -42.19 -11.43
CA ASP A 118 -8.42 -42.97 -12.25
C ASP A 118 -7.88 -44.42 -12.31
N PRO A 119 -8.49 -45.42 -11.68
CA PRO A 119 -7.99 -46.81 -11.71
C PRO A 119 -8.48 -47.58 -12.93
N MET A 120 -8.76 -46.90 -14.07
CA MET A 120 -9.24 -47.60 -15.27
C MET A 120 -8.58 -47.08 -16.54
N GLY A 121 -7.43 -47.62 -16.90
CA GLY A 121 -6.74 -47.31 -18.14
C GLY A 121 -5.64 -48.30 -18.52
N GLY A 122 -5.79 -49.52 -18.09
CA GLY A 122 -4.90 -50.59 -18.51
C GLY A 122 -5.59 -51.54 -19.46
N MET A 123 -5.52 -51.29 -20.76
CA MET A 123 -5.55 -52.36 -21.77
C MET A 123 -5.36 -51.79 -23.19
N GLY A 124 -4.32 -52.25 -23.87
CA GLY A 124 -4.31 -52.31 -25.33
C GLY A 124 -3.36 -51.39 -26.04
N GLY A 125 -2.33 -51.94 -26.59
CA GLY A 125 -1.56 -51.27 -27.63
C GLY A 125 -0.16 -51.82 -27.84
N MET A 126 -0.04 -53.11 -28.24
CA MET A 126 1.14 -53.60 -28.99
C MET A 126 1.25 -52.81 -30.30
N GLY A 127 2.42 -52.30 -30.63
CA GLY A 127 2.65 -51.65 -31.93
C GLY A 127 4.06 -51.16 -32.14
N MET A 128 4.93 -52.02 -32.64
CA MET A 128 6.05 -51.88 -33.57
C MET A 128 7.12 -50.80 -33.42
N PRO A 129 8.39 -51.21 -33.49
CA PRO A 129 9.54 -50.31 -33.67
C PRO A 129 9.74 -50.04 -35.18
N GLY A 130 9.82 -48.82 -35.60
CA GLY A 130 10.23 -48.37 -36.94
C GLY A 130 11.18 -47.19 -36.72
N MET A 131 12.42 -47.40 -36.80
CA MET A 131 13.36 -47.31 -37.89
C MET A 131 13.35 -45.91 -38.65
N GLY A 132 14.44 -45.19 -38.48
CA GLY A 132 15.05 -44.47 -39.59
C GLY A 132 14.86 -42.96 -39.61
N GLY A 133 15.97 -42.25 -39.63
CA GLY A 133 16.01 -40.88 -40.09
C GLY A 133 17.20 -40.08 -39.61
N MET A 134 18.34 -40.36 -40.20
CA MET A 134 19.56 -39.50 -40.25
C MET A 134 19.25 -38.16 -40.91
N GLY A 135 20.02 -37.15 -40.52
CA GLY A 135 20.20 -35.95 -41.37
C GLY A 135 20.42 -34.68 -40.57
N MET A 136 21.52 -34.38 -40.36
CA MET A 136 22.64 -33.48 -40.80
C MET A 136 22.55 -32.02 -40.32
N PRO A 137 23.71 -31.46 -39.95
CA PRO A 137 23.84 -30.09 -39.44
C PRO A 137 24.21 -29.12 -40.58
N GLY A 138 23.90 -27.87 -40.42
CA GLY A 138 24.30 -26.76 -41.27
C GLY A 138 23.89 -25.44 -40.64
N MET A 139 24.88 -24.76 -40.10
CA MET A 139 25.58 -23.62 -40.72
C MET A 139 24.65 -22.46 -41.14
N MET A 140 24.64 -21.47 -40.43
CA MET A 140 25.18 -20.10 -40.57
C MET A 140 24.58 -19.20 -39.48
#